data_895a81ac3b423a8a463b165421db901f
#
_entry.id   895a81ac3b423a8a463b165421db901f
#
_cell.length_a   1.000
_cell.length_b   1.000
_cell.length_c   1.000
_cell.angle_alpha   90.00
_cell.angle_beta   90.00
_cell.angle_gamma   90.00
#
_symmetry.space_group_name_H-M   'P 1'
#
loop_
_entity.id
_entity.type
_entity.pdbx_description
1 polymer ?
#
loop_
_entity_poly.entity_id
_entity_poly.type
_entity_poly.pdbx_seq_one_letter_code
_entity_poly.pdbx_strand_id
1 'polypeptide(L)'
;GYSSAFISMPLAAGLATESLADHINQRIRWARGMVQIFRIDNPLFGKGLTIPQRICFANAMIHFLHGLPRIIFLLAPLPFLFFNVYVIFASGLMIFAYVLPHMVHSTITNQKIQDNKRFYFWGVIYETILSWYITVPTLVALISPKHGKFNVTAKGESNEETYFDWTVSKSYIFLIILNFAGLIYGFYRIATDP
;
A
#
# COMPACT_ATOMS: atom_id res chain seq x y z
N GLY A 1 30.54 3.79 16.36
CA GLY A 1 29.35 4.35 15.81
C GLY A 1 29.46 5.85 15.62
N TYR A 2 28.79 6.37 14.60
CA TYR A 2 28.68 7.81 14.35
C TYR A 2 27.36 8.30 14.94
N SER A 3 27.34 9.52 15.48
CA SER A 3 26.11 10.23 15.84
C SER A 3 25.54 10.95 14.62
N SER A 4 24.22 11.03 14.53
CA SER A 4 23.53 11.77 13.48
C SER A 4 22.55 12.76 14.07
N ALA A 5 22.33 13.89 13.38
CA ALA A 5 21.35 14.89 13.76
C ALA A 5 20.47 15.22 12.56
N PHE A 6 19.19 15.51 12.84
CA PHE A 6 18.24 15.96 11.84
C PHE A 6 18.14 17.49 11.87
N ILE A 7 18.22 18.12 10.71
CA ILE A 7 18.03 19.57 10.55
C ILE A 7 16.69 19.79 9.83
N SER A 8 15.80 20.56 10.42
CA SER A 8 14.46 20.83 9.88
C SER A 8 14.44 21.83 8.72
N MET A 9 15.57 22.44 8.39
CA MET A 9 15.71 23.42 7.31
C MET A 9 15.85 22.69 5.97
N PRO A 10 15.04 23.00 4.93
CA PRO A 10 15.21 22.45 3.59
C PRO A 10 16.56 22.88 3.00
N LEU A 11 17.45 21.92 2.71
CA LEU A 11 18.77 22.16 2.14
C LEU A 11 18.83 21.88 0.64
N ALA A 12 17.85 21.18 0.10
CA ALA A 12 17.78 20.85 -1.32
C ALA A 12 16.32 20.73 -1.77
N ALA A 13 16.09 21.03 -3.04
CA ALA A 13 14.83 20.79 -3.72
C ALA A 13 15.08 19.90 -4.95
N GLY A 14 14.10 19.09 -5.30
CA GLY A 14 14.17 18.21 -6.46
C GLY A 14 12.80 18.10 -7.13
N LEU A 15 12.80 17.72 -8.40
CA LEU A 15 11.57 17.47 -9.16
C LEU A 15 10.85 16.24 -8.61
N ALA A 16 9.54 16.37 -8.43
CA ALA A 16 8.66 15.23 -8.16
C ALA A 16 8.50 14.37 -9.42
N THR A 17 7.91 13.21 -9.28
CA THR A 17 7.48 12.39 -10.42
C THR A 17 6.23 13.04 -11.05
N GLU A 18 6.22 13.16 -12.36
CA GLU A 18 5.18 13.88 -13.11
C GLU A 18 4.03 12.95 -13.48
N SER A 19 4.30 11.66 -13.68
CA SER A 19 3.32 10.64 -14.02
C SER A 19 3.03 9.69 -12.86
N LEU A 20 1.82 9.08 -12.86
CA LEU A 20 1.47 8.02 -11.91
C LEU A 20 2.37 6.79 -12.09
N ALA A 21 2.72 6.44 -13.33
CA ALA A 21 3.61 5.34 -13.63
C ALA A 21 5.00 5.54 -13.01
N ASP A 22 5.56 6.73 -13.10
CA ASP A 22 6.85 7.05 -12.49
C ASP A 22 6.77 7.04 -10.97
N HIS A 23 5.67 7.52 -10.41
CA HIS A 23 5.43 7.41 -8.99
C HIS A 23 5.39 5.96 -8.53
N ILE A 24 4.68 5.07 -9.24
CA ILE A 24 4.64 3.63 -8.97
C ILE A 24 6.04 3.05 -9.04
N ASN A 25 6.81 3.33 -10.10
CA ASN A 25 8.18 2.85 -10.28
C ASN A 25 9.10 3.31 -9.13
N GLN A 26 8.96 4.55 -8.69
CA GLN A 26 9.68 5.06 -7.52
C GLN A 26 9.32 4.29 -6.25
N ARG A 27 8.03 4.05 -6.01
CA ARG A 27 7.55 3.30 -4.84
C ARG A 27 7.96 1.84 -4.84
N ILE A 28 7.98 1.19 -6.00
CA ILE A 28 8.50 -0.18 -6.16
C ILE A 28 9.96 -0.25 -5.71
N ARG A 29 10.79 0.72 -6.11
CA ARG A 29 12.20 0.76 -5.68
C ARG A 29 12.34 0.91 -4.17
N TRP A 30 11.57 1.81 -3.57
CA TRP A 30 11.60 2.02 -2.11
C TRP A 30 11.13 0.78 -1.36
N ALA A 31 10.00 0.20 -1.78
CA ALA A 31 9.46 -1.00 -1.19
C ALA A 31 10.45 -2.17 -1.24
N ARG A 32 11.06 -2.39 -2.40
CA ARG A 32 12.08 -3.42 -2.60
C ARG A 32 13.31 -3.16 -1.75
N GLY A 33 13.82 -1.92 -1.73
CA GLY A 33 14.97 -1.55 -0.91
C GLY A 33 14.74 -1.79 0.58
N MET A 34 13.57 -1.45 1.10
CA MET A 34 13.22 -1.68 2.50
C MET A 34 13.14 -3.17 2.85
N VAL A 35 12.59 -3.99 1.95
CA VAL A 35 12.53 -5.45 2.12
C VAL A 35 13.94 -6.07 2.01
N GLN A 36 14.80 -5.55 1.13
CA GLN A 36 16.20 -5.98 1.04
C GLN A 36 16.96 -5.69 2.34
N ILE A 37 16.81 -4.50 2.92
CA ILE A 37 17.39 -4.16 4.23
C ILE A 37 16.88 -5.13 5.30
N PHE A 38 15.57 -5.40 5.33
CA PHE A 38 14.99 -6.37 6.26
C PHE A 38 15.62 -7.75 6.17
N ARG A 39 16.01 -8.19 4.95
CA ARG A 39 16.55 -9.53 4.70
C ARG A 39 18.08 -9.63 4.83
N ILE A 40 18.81 -8.59 4.46
CA ILE A 40 20.28 -8.65 4.35
C ILE A 40 20.96 -7.97 5.51
N ASP A 41 20.47 -6.79 5.91
CA ASP A 41 21.08 -5.94 6.94
C ASP A 41 20.01 -5.47 7.92
N ASN A 42 19.41 -6.43 8.62
CA ASN A 42 18.26 -6.17 9.47
C ASN A 42 18.64 -5.36 10.71
N PRO A 43 18.22 -4.10 10.81
CA PRO A 43 18.55 -3.23 11.93
C PRO A 43 17.98 -3.70 13.28
N LEU A 44 16.98 -4.59 13.28
CA LEU A 44 16.43 -5.15 14.51
C LEU A 44 17.48 -5.94 15.31
N PHE A 45 18.42 -6.56 14.62
CA PHE A 45 19.51 -7.34 15.22
C PHE A 45 20.87 -6.63 15.19
N GLY A 46 20.93 -5.45 14.54
CA GLY A 46 22.14 -4.64 14.43
C GLY A 46 22.64 -4.12 15.79
N LYS A 47 23.95 -3.99 15.93
CA LYS A 47 24.57 -3.41 17.14
C LYS A 47 24.44 -1.88 17.11
N GLY A 48 24.34 -1.25 18.30
CA GLY A 48 24.40 0.21 18.45
C GLY A 48 23.07 0.94 18.31
N LEU A 49 21.96 0.25 18.04
CA LEU A 49 20.62 0.84 18.01
C LEU A 49 19.90 0.62 19.35
N THR A 50 19.24 1.67 19.83
CA THR A 50 18.31 1.60 20.97
C THR A 50 17.01 0.91 20.59
N ILE A 51 16.25 0.41 21.57
CA ILE A 51 14.94 -0.24 21.32
C ILE A 51 13.98 0.66 20.55
N PRO A 52 13.78 1.95 20.89
CA PRO A 52 12.91 2.83 20.11
C PRO A 52 13.35 2.96 18.63
N GLN A 53 14.65 3.07 18.37
CA GLN A 53 15.19 3.12 17.01
C GLN A 53 14.88 1.84 16.23
N ARG A 54 15.05 0.67 16.86
CA ARG A 54 14.68 -0.62 16.23
C ARG A 54 13.21 -0.69 15.87
N ILE A 55 12.32 -0.22 16.76
CA ILE A 55 10.87 -0.17 16.50
C ILE A 55 10.57 0.76 15.31
N CYS A 56 11.21 1.93 15.23
CA CYS A 56 11.05 2.84 14.09
C CYS A 56 11.49 2.19 12.77
N PHE A 57 12.64 1.51 12.76
CA PHE A 57 13.10 0.78 11.57
C PHE A 57 12.19 -0.38 11.21
N ALA A 58 11.70 -1.15 12.19
CA ALA A 58 10.74 -2.22 11.97
C ALA A 58 9.48 -1.69 11.30
N ASN A 59 8.91 -0.62 11.84
CA ASN A 59 7.71 0.01 11.29
C ASN A 59 7.92 0.47 9.84
N ALA A 60 9.06 1.13 9.54
CA ALA A 60 9.39 1.58 8.21
C ALA A 60 9.53 0.42 7.20
N MET A 61 10.13 -0.70 7.61
CA MET A 61 10.30 -1.88 6.74
C MET A 61 8.98 -2.62 6.51
N ILE A 62 8.20 -2.86 7.58
CA ILE A 62 6.92 -3.58 7.52
C ILE A 62 5.88 -2.79 6.75
N HIS A 63 5.92 -1.45 6.82
CA HIS A 63 5.01 -0.59 6.07
C HIS A 63 4.93 -0.96 4.58
N PHE A 64 6.05 -1.29 3.95
CA PHE A 64 6.07 -1.65 2.53
C PHE A 64 5.54 -3.05 2.21
N LEU A 65 5.23 -3.87 3.21
CA LEU A 65 4.56 -5.16 3.03
C LEU A 65 3.03 -5.05 2.99
N HIS A 66 2.46 -3.84 3.12
CA HIS A 66 1.02 -3.60 3.12
C HIS A 66 0.30 -4.03 1.84
N GLY A 67 1.03 -4.21 0.74
CA GLY A 67 0.43 -4.54 -0.56
C GLY A 67 -0.36 -5.84 -0.54
N LEU A 68 0.22 -6.92 -0.02
CA LEU A 68 -0.43 -8.23 0.03
C LEU A 68 -1.70 -8.24 0.90
N PRO A 69 -1.68 -7.79 2.18
CA PRO A 69 -2.91 -7.68 2.97
C PRO A 69 -3.99 -6.86 2.29
N ARG A 70 -3.64 -5.75 1.66
CA ARG A 70 -4.62 -4.88 0.99
C ARG A 70 -5.28 -5.56 -0.20
N ILE A 71 -4.53 -6.32 -1.01
CA ILE A 71 -5.11 -7.12 -2.10
C ILE A 71 -6.04 -8.20 -1.53
N ILE A 72 -5.65 -8.88 -0.46
CA ILE A 72 -6.50 -9.87 0.20
C ILE A 72 -7.81 -9.21 0.65
N PHE A 73 -7.78 -8.02 1.25
CA PHE A 73 -9.01 -7.32 1.65
C PHE A 73 -9.89 -6.92 0.46
N LEU A 74 -9.30 -6.55 -0.68
CA LEU A 74 -10.06 -6.23 -1.90
C LEU A 74 -10.75 -7.47 -2.50
N LEU A 75 -10.17 -8.66 -2.30
CA LEU A 75 -10.69 -9.91 -2.81
C LEU A 75 -11.55 -10.68 -1.79
N ALA A 76 -11.43 -10.37 -0.50
CA ALA A 76 -12.09 -11.10 0.59
C ALA A 76 -13.62 -11.23 0.47
N PRO A 77 -14.37 -10.26 -0.08
CA PRO A 77 -15.81 -10.42 -0.27
C PRO A 77 -16.19 -11.45 -1.35
N LEU A 78 -15.33 -11.68 -2.34
CA LEU A 78 -15.67 -12.47 -3.54
C LEU A 78 -15.97 -13.95 -3.25
N PRO A 79 -15.21 -14.67 -2.39
CA PRO A 79 -15.55 -16.05 -2.02
C PRO A 79 -16.95 -16.18 -1.43
N PHE A 80 -17.37 -15.23 -0.61
CA PHE A 80 -18.73 -15.21 -0.08
C PHE A 80 -19.76 -14.89 -1.15
N LEU A 81 -19.52 -13.85 -1.94
CA LEU A 81 -20.48 -13.40 -2.96
C LEU A 81 -20.72 -14.44 -4.05
N PHE A 82 -19.67 -15.11 -4.53
CA PHE A 82 -19.78 -16.10 -5.61
C PHE A 82 -20.07 -17.53 -5.13
N PHE A 83 -19.45 -17.93 -4.01
CA PHE A 83 -19.43 -19.35 -3.62
C PHE A 83 -20.06 -19.63 -2.24
N ASN A 84 -20.57 -18.60 -1.55
CA ASN A 84 -21.08 -18.71 -0.18
C ASN A 84 -20.04 -19.24 0.84
N VAL A 85 -18.75 -19.00 0.56
CA VAL A 85 -17.66 -19.41 1.44
C VAL A 85 -17.33 -18.24 2.38
N TYR A 86 -17.47 -18.49 3.67
CA TYR A 86 -17.16 -17.50 4.70
C TYR A 86 -15.65 -17.45 4.97
N VAL A 87 -15.01 -16.35 4.59
CA VAL A 87 -13.61 -16.06 4.96
C VAL A 87 -13.53 -15.52 6.39
N ILE A 88 -14.57 -14.78 6.80
CA ILE A 88 -14.69 -14.22 8.14
C ILE A 88 -16.05 -14.67 8.71
N PHE A 89 -16.01 -15.39 9.84
CA PHE A 89 -17.22 -15.84 10.54
C PHE A 89 -17.74 -14.74 11.46
N ALA A 90 -18.31 -13.69 10.87
CA ALA A 90 -18.92 -12.59 11.61
C ALA A 90 -20.13 -12.05 10.83
N SER A 91 -21.14 -11.57 11.56
CA SER A 91 -22.28 -10.88 10.94
C SER A 91 -21.83 -9.55 10.32
N GLY A 92 -22.52 -9.10 9.27
CA GLY A 92 -22.24 -7.80 8.64
C GLY A 92 -22.28 -6.63 9.63
N LEU A 93 -23.22 -6.65 10.60
CA LEU A 93 -23.30 -5.66 11.68
C LEU A 93 -22.04 -5.68 12.55
N MET A 94 -21.53 -6.84 12.89
CA MET A 94 -20.32 -7.00 13.70
C MET A 94 -19.10 -6.46 12.95
N ILE A 95 -18.97 -6.80 11.67
CA ILE A 95 -17.90 -6.26 10.81
C ILE A 95 -17.97 -4.73 10.78
N PHE A 96 -19.17 -4.17 10.55
CA PHE A 96 -19.38 -2.72 10.51
C PHE A 96 -19.04 -2.04 11.84
N ALA A 97 -19.46 -2.64 12.97
CA ALA A 97 -19.20 -2.11 14.31
C ALA A 97 -17.70 -2.04 14.66
N TYR A 98 -16.86 -2.90 14.09
CA TYR A 98 -15.40 -2.84 14.27
C TYR A 98 -14.71 -1.95 13.24
N VAL A 99 -15.13 -2.01 11.99
CA VAL A 99 -14.47 -1.29 10.88
C VAL A 99 -14.71 0.22 10.97
N LEU A 100 -15.95 0.64 11.27
CA LEU A 100 -16.31 2.06 11.28
C LEU A 100 -15.52 2.85 12.34
N PRO A 101 -15.49 2.46 13.64
CA PRO A 101 -14.69 3.16 14.64
C PRO A 101 -13.20 3.17 14.29
N HIS A 102 -12.67 2.07 13.75
CA HIS A 102 -11.28 1.99 13.32
C HIS A 102 -10.97 3.00 12.23
N MET A 103 -11.81 3.10 11.20
CA MET A 103 -11.64 4.06 10.10
C MET A 103 -11.70 5.50 10.59
N VAL A 104 -12.67 5.82 11.44
CA VAL A 104 -12.84 7.17 12.02
C VAL A 104 -11.63 7.54 12.87
N HIS A 105 -11.25 6.66 13.80
CA HIS A 105 -10.09 6.88 14.68
C HIS A 105 -8.80 7.03 13.86
N SER A 106 -8.57 6.16 12.90
CA SER A 106 -7.40 6.19 12.02
C SER A 106 -7.32 7.50 11.23
N THR A 107 -8.45 7.95 10.69
CA THR A 107 -8.54 9.22 9.95
C THR A 107 -8.21 10.41 10.84
N ILE A 108 -8.86 10.52 12.01
CA ILE A 108 -8.65 11.63 12.95
C ILE A 108 -7.21 11.64 13.47
N THR A 109 -6.67 10.48 13.84
CA THR A 109 -5.30 10.37 14.37
C THR A 109 -4.27 10.77 13.33
N ASN A 110 -4.38 10.26 12.10
CA ASN A 110 -3.47 10.61 11.02
C ASN A 110 -3.54 12.11 10.67
N GLN A 111 -4.76 12.66 10.64
CA GLN A 111 -4.94 14.08 10.35
C GLN A 111 -4.30 14.97 11.43
N LYS A 112 -4.45 14.58 12.71
CA LYS A 112 -3.81 15.29 13.84
C LYS A 112 -2.28 15.19 13.81
N ILE A 113 -1.74 13.98 13.59
CA ILE A 113 -0.28 13.77 13.58
C ILE A 113 0.37 14.52 12.41
N GLN A 114 -0.32 14.66 11.30
CA GLN A 114 0.21 15.31 10.10
C GLN A 114 -0.14 16.81 10.00
N ASP A 115 -0.67 17.38 11.07
CA ASP A 115 -0.98 18.81 11.17
C ASP A 115 -1.83 19.33 9.99
N ASN A 116 -2.83 18.54 9.56
CA ASN A 116 -3.71 18.78 8.41
C ASN A 116 -2.98 19.02 7.06
N LYS A 117 -1.69 18.71 6.97
CA LYS A 117 -0.90 18.89 5.73
C LYS A 117 -1.12 17.77 4.70
N ARG A 118 -1.76 16.68 5.09
CA ARG A 118 -2.00 15.53 4.23
C ARG A 118 -3.45 15.06 4.32
N PHE A 119 -4.09 14.94 3.19
CA PHE A 119 -5.43 14.34 3.12
C PHE A 119 -5.32 12.81 3.22
N TYR A 120 -5.74 12.25 4.35
CA TYR A 120 -5.69 10.81 4.62
C TYR A 120 -6.40 9.99 3.54
N PHE A 121 -7.57 10.43 3.10
CA PHE A 121 -8.36 9.75 2.07
C PHE A 121 -7.57 9.51 0.77
N TRP A 122 -6.89 10.54 0.26
CA TRP A 122 -6.03 10.39 -0.92
C TRP A 122 -4.85 9.47 -0.65
N GLY A 123 -4.29 9.48 0.55
CA GLY A 123 -3.25 8.54 0.96
C GLY A 123 -3.72 7.09 0.84
N VAL A 124 -4.94 6.78 1.31
CA VAL A 124 -5.53 5.43 1.22
C VAL A 124 -5.74 4.99 -0.24
N ILE A 125 -6.21 5.91 -1.12
CA ILE A 125 -6.36 5.64 -2.55
C ILE A 125 -5.00 5.31 -3.19
N TYR A 126 -4.00 6.16 -2.97
CA TYR A 126 -2.65 5.94 -3.51
C TYR A 126 -2.03 4.62 -3.01
N GLU A 127 -2.14 4.32 -1.73
CA GLU A 127 -1.66 3.05 -1.18
C GLU A 127 -2.41 1.85 -1.76
N THR A 128 -3.70 2.00 -2.05
CA THR A 128 -4.49 0.95 -2.72
C THR A 128 -3.97 0.73 -4.14
N ILE A 129 -3.77 1.80 -4.92
CA ILE A 129 -3.22 1.71 -6.27
C ILE A 129 -1.80 1.11 -6.24
N LEU A 130 -0.98 1.47 -5.27
CA LEU A 130 0.37 0.95 -5.13
C LEU A 130 0.39 -0.53 -4.74
N SER A 131 -0.58 -1.01 -3.97
CA SER A 131 -0.58 -2.35 -3.40
C SER A 131 -0.41 -3.46 -4.43
N TRP A 132 -1.05 -3.34 -5.58
CA TRP A 132 -0.92 -4.29 -6.68
C TRP A 132 0.52 -4.36 -7.22
N TYR A 133 1.12 -3.20 -7.44
CA TYR A 133 2.44 -3.08 -8.09
C TYR A 133 3.59 -3.40 -7.16
N ILE A 134 3.48 -3.11 -5.86
CA ILE A 134 4.56 -3.39 -4.91
C ILE A 134 4.54 -4.82 -4.39
N THR A 135 3.42 -5.54 -4.45
CA THR A 135 3.29 -6.87 -3.85
C THR A 135 4.27 -7.87 -4.45
N VAL A 136 4.30 -8.02 -5.77
CA VAL A 136 5.19 -8.97 -6.42
C VAL A 136 6.67 -8.60 -6.20
N PRO A 137 7.13 -7.35 -6.43
CA PRO A 137 8.51 -6.98 -6.16
C PRO A 137 8.96 -7.17 -4.70
N THR A 138 8.07 -6.93 -3.73
CA THR A 138 8.39 -7.13 -2.31
C THR A 138 8.46 -8.62 -1.94
N LEU A 139 7.56 -9.44 -2.45
CA LEU A 139 7.62 -10.90 -2.25
C LEU A 139 8.87 -11.50 -2.89
N VAL A 140 9.23 -11.08 -4.10
CA VAL A 140 10.46 -11.51 -4.75
C VAL A 140 11.68 -11.08 -3.91
N ALA A 141 11.71 -9.86 -3.40
CA ALA A 141 12.80 -9.39 -2.55
C ALA A 141 12.87 -10.12 -1.19
N LEU A 142 11.74 -10.58 -0.65
CA LEU A 142 11.71 -11.42 0.55
C LEU A 142 12.37 -12.79 0.31
N ILE A 143 12.12 -13.41 -0.84
CA ILE A 143 12.65 -14.74 -1.19
C ILE A 143 14.09 -14.63 -1.70
N SER A 144 14.32 -13.68 -2.61
CA SER A 144 15.62 -13.50 -3.30
C SER A 144 16.04 -12.03 -3.27
N PRO A 145 16.61 -11.54 -2.16
CA PRO A 145 16.89 -10.12 -1.96
C PRO A 145 17.95 -9.55 -2.91
N LYS A 146 18.79 -10.39 -3.51
CA LYS A 146 19.79 -9.95 -4.49
C LYS A 146 19.25 -9.87 -5.93
N HIS A 147 18.02 -10.34 -6.16
CA HIS A 147 17.42 -10.34 -7.49
C HIS A 147 16.87 -8.97 -7.85
N GLY A 148 17.12 -8.54 -9.09
CA GLY A 148 16.50 -7.38 -9.74
C GLY A 148 17.45 -6.23 -10.03
N LYS A 149 17.12 -5.48 -11.09
CA LYS A 149 17.90 -4.33 -11.57
C LYS A 149 17.39 -3.03 -10.95
N PHE A 150 18.27 -2.09 -10.78
CA PHE A 150 17.95 -0.72 -10.39
C PHE A 150 17.65 0.11 -11.64
N ASN A 151 16.40 0.54 -11.80
CA ASN A 151 15.99 1.42 -12.88
C ASN A 151 15.81 2.84 -12.33
N VAL A 152 16.48 3.80 -12.96
CA VAL A 152 16.29 5.22 -12.62
C VAL A 152 15.01 5.73 -13.26
N THR A 153 14.22 6.51 -12.52
CA THR A 153 13.04 7.18 -13.07
C THR A 153 13.48 8.42 -13.84
N ALA A 154 12.98 8.59 -15.06
CA ALA A 154 13.12 9.83 -15.79
C ALA A 154 12.41 10.98 -15.04
N LYS A 155 12.96 12.18 -15.10
CA LYS A 155 12.40 13.38 -14.50
C LYS A 155 12.65 14.54 -15.45
N GLY A 156 11.69 15.49 -15.49
CA GLY A 156 11.83 16.70 -16.27
C GLY A 156 11.27 16.62 -17.69
N GLU A 157 10.48 15.58 -18.01
CA GLU A 157 9.66 15.56 -19.21
C GLU A 157 8.24 15.98 -18.83
N SER A 158 7.92 17.27 -18.95
CA SER A 158 6.54 17.74 -18.70
C SER A 158 5.64 17.21 -19.82
N ASN A 159 4.81 16.22 -19.50
CA ASN A 159 3.70 15.85 -20.36
C ASN A 159 2.55 16.84 -20.13
N GLU A 160 2.39 17.78 -21.05
CA GLU A 160 1.27 18.73 -21.04
C GLU A 160 -0.06 18.08 -21.43
N GLU A 161 -0.02 16.89 -22.03
CA GLU A 161 -1.21 16.18 -22.48
C GLU A 161 -1.77 15.29 -21.39
N THR A 162 -3.07 15.43 -21.12
CA THR A 162 -3.81 14.50 -20.27
C THR A 162 -4.09 13.22 -21.03
N TYR A 163 -3.54 12.10 -20.59
CA TYR A 163 -3.80 10.77 -21.15
C TYR A 163 -4.27 9.79 -20.09
N PHE A 164 -5.06 8.80 -20.52
CA PHE A 164 -5.46 7.71 -19.64
C PHE A 164 -4.46 6.55 -19.74
N ASP A 165 -3.77 6.25 -18.64
CA ASP A 165 -2.79 5.17 -18.60
C ASP A 165 -3.47 3.80 -18.44
N TRP A 166 -3.74 3.14 -19.55
CA TRP A 166 -4.31 1.79 -19.59
C TRP A 166 -3.40 0.75 -18.93
N THR A 167 -2.09 0.92 -18.99
CA THR A 167 -1.13 -0.03 -18.43
C THR A 167 -1.24 -0.09 -16.92
N VAL A 168 -1.40 1.06 -16.30
CA VAL A 168 -1.60 1.19 -14.85
C VAL A 168 -3.05 0.86 -14.46
N SER A 169 -4.04 1.19 -15.29
CA SER A 169 -5.45 1.10 -14.87
C SER A 169 -6.07 -0.28 -15.03
N LYS A 170 -5.61 -1.10 -16.00
CA LYS A 170 -6.25 -2.38 -16.37
C LYS A 170 -6.48 -3.34 -15.22
N SER A 171 -5.53 -3.47 -14.29
CA SER A 171 -5.64 -4.39 -13.17
C SER A 171 -6.74 -3.98 -12.19
N TYR A 172 -6.90 -2.67 -11.97
CA TYR A 172 -7.94 -2.14 -11.09
C TYR A 172 -9.30 -2.12 -11.76
N ILE A 173 -9.37 -1.85 -13.06
CA ILE A 173 -10.61 -2.00 -13.84
C ILE A 173 -11.11 -3.43 -13.74
N PHE A 174 -10.24 -4.43 -13.91
CA PHE A 174 -10.58 -5.83 -13.74
C PHE A 174 -11.13 -6.12 -12.33
N LEU A 175 -10.45 -5.64 -11.27
CA LEU A 175 -10.90 -5.81 -9.89
C LEU A 175 -12.26 -5.13 -9.62
N ILE A 176 -12.48 -3.94 -10.18
CA ILE A 176 -13.76 -3.22 -10.07
C ILE A 176 -14.87 -4.03 -10.72
N ILE A 177 -14.66 -4.50 -11.95
CA ILE A 177 -15.64 -5.31 -12.68
C ILE A 177 -15.95 -6.59 -11.89
N LEU A 178 -14.93 -7.27 -11.37
CA LEU A 178 -15.10 -8.50 -10.62
C LEU A 178 -15.88 -8.28 -9.31
N ASN A 179 -15.57 -7.24 -8.56
CA ASN A 179 -16.29 -6.90 -7.33
C ASN A 179 -17.73 -6.46 -7.63
N PHE A 180 -17.94 -5.69 -8.69
CA PHE A 180 -19.28 -5.27 -9.11
C PHE A 180 -20.15 -6.45 -9.57
N ALA A 181 -19.58 -7.37 -10.34
CA ALA A 181 -20.24 -8.62 -10.73
C ALA A 181 -20.59 -9.47 -9.49
N GLY A 182 -19.66 -9.57 -8.52
CA GLY A 182 -19.92 -10.24 -7.26
C GLY A 182 -21.08 -9.63 -6.48
N LEU A 183 -21.16 -8.29 -6.41
CA LEU A 183 -22.27 -7.60 -5.75
C LEU A 183 -23.61 -7.90 -6.45
N ILE A 184 -23.67 -7.79 -7.77
CA ILE A 184 -24.88 -8.10 -8.54
C ILE A 184 -25.32 -9.55 -8.28
N TYR A 185 -24.39 -10.49 -8.33
CA TYR A 185 -24.68 -11.90 -8.07
C TYR A 185 -25.12 -12.15 -6.62
N GLY A 186 -24.51 -11.47 -5.65
CA GLY A 186 -24.92 -11.53 -4.24
C GLY A 186 -26.35 -11.02 -4.02
N PHE A 187 -26.73 -9.91 -4.65
CA PHE A 187 -28.11 -9.43 -4.61
C PHE A 187 -29.09 -10.38 -5.29
N TYR A 188 -28.72 -10.95 -6.43
CA TYR A 188 -29.54 -11.97 -7.10
C TYR A 188 -29.80 -13.16 -6.18
N ARG A 189 -28.78 -13.67 -5.49
CA ARG A 189 -28.91 -14.79 -4.53
C ARG A 189 -29.86 -14.44 -3.36
N ILE A 190 -29.72 -13.27 -2.76
CA ILE A 190 -30.62 -12.84 -1.68
C ILE A 190 -32.09 -12.80 -2.16
N ALA A 191 -32.32 -12.49 -3.42
CA ALA A 191 -33.66 -12.41 -4.02
C ALA A 191 -34.23 -13.81 -4.37
N THR A 192 -33.37 -14.78 -4.67
CA THR A 192 -33.78 -16.12 -5.16
C THR A 192 -33.68 -17.20 -4.09
N ASP A 193 -32.78 -17.08 -3.14
CA ASP A 193 -32.53 -18.03 -2.03
C ASP A 193 -32.78 -17.29 -0.69
N PRO A 194 -34.01 -17.14 -0.22
CA PRO A 194 -34.38 -16.42 1.00
C PRO A 194 -33.92 -17.12 2.28
#